data_9baeb1bfdb07e096cfca7e8585e9d62b
#
_entry.id   9baeb1bfdb07e096cfca7e8585e9d62b
#
_cell.length_a   1.000
_cell.length_b   1.000
_cell.length_c   1.000
_cell.angle_alpha   90.00
_cell.angle_beta   90.00
_cell.angle_gamma   90.00
#
_symmetry.space_group_name_H-M   'P 1'
#
loop_
_entity.id
_entity.type
_entity.pdbx_description
1 polymer ?
#
loop_
_entity_poly.entity_id
_entity_poly.type
_entity_poly.pdbx_seq_one_letter_code
_entity_poly.pdbx_strand_id
1 'polypeptide(L)'
;MSYFRQIYAKLLPSGKDRSEVVVRNIVMGIGLKGVSILTSLIMVPLTIGYVSPELYGVWITLSSIMAWLSFLDVGFTQGLKNRLAEAIAADEWEKGKALVSTTYFVMIMIFTPLCIILALLTPYVPWTALLNSDSIYEPEIIRTMQVLVFFFCIQMVVNVLVSVAAAFQKVALSSSFSVVGNVLALLVIFVLVRTCPPSMVALSVAIGALPVLTTLVAGVWLFNGSFKQVAPSLTKAYVKTEYMGNLLNLGIKFFIINIQAVVLYQTTNVLISYVSSPLQVTYYNIAFRYLNVAMMFYTIITAPLWPAYTDAYARNDFEWMKRIRRKMTKILLLSVLGCLLMIAVSEPVYQLWIGDEVAVPMSMTLVVGAYVVVYCWMTLNGTLIVGIGKVYLETIVVFVGMLVHVPLALGLSQVMGAYGVIISMTVVTLCYAVIFHVQVNKILTQNAEGIWIK
;
A
#
# COMPACT_ATOMS: atom_id res chain seq x y z
N MET A 1 8.28 -35.21 -2.40
CA MET A 1 6.91 -34.88 -2.91
C MET A 1 5.75 -35.35 -2.00
N SER A 2 5.92 -36.35 -1.12
CA SER A 2 4.83 -36.86 -0.25
C SER A 2 4.50 -35.98 0.96
N TYR A 3 5.50 -35.33 1.55
CA TYR A 3 5.34 -34.51 2.77
C TYR A 3 4.53 -33.23 2.53
N PHE A 4 4.73 -32.57 1.39
CA PHE A 4 3.91 -31.41 0.97
C PHE A 4 2.46 -31.80 0.67
N ARG A 5 2.21 -32.97 0.11
CA ARG A 5 0.85 -33.49 -0.11
C ARG A 5 0.12 -33.84 1.19
N GLN A 6 0.84 -34.31 2.21
CA GLN A 6 0.23 -34.61 3.53
C GLN A 6 -0.07 -33.35 4.34
N ILE A 7 0.77 -32.30 4.26
CA ILE A 7 0.48 -31.00 4.83
C ILE A 7 -0.70 -30.33 4.11
N TYR A 8 -0.73 -30.45 2.75
CA TYR A 8 -1.84 -29.97 1.93
C TYR A 8 -3.15 -30.67 2.26
N ALA A 9 -3.15 -31.97 2.45
CA ALA A 9 -4.34 -32.77 2.82
C ALA A 9 -4.82 -32.52 4.26
N LYS A 10 -3.94 -32.12 5.19
CA LYS A 10 -4.31 -31.73 6.57
C LYS A 10 -4.83 -30.31 6.68
N LEU A 11 -4.51 -29.43 5.73
CA LEU A 11 -4.97 -28.04 5.66
C LEU A 11 -6.27 -27.86 4.85
N LEU A 12 -6.70 -28.90 4.12
CA LEU A 12 -7.89 -28.86 3.27
C LEU A 12 -8.92 -29.89 3.78
N PRO A 13 -9.95 -29.48 4.52
CA PRO A 13 -11.11 -30.34 4.74
C PRO A 13 -11.78 -30.62 3.40
N SER A 14 -11.98 -31.91 3.11
CA SER A 14 -12.68 -32.38 1.93
C SER A 14 -14.20 -32.09 2.05
N GLY A 15 -14.61 -30.97 1.49
CA GLY A 15 -15.99 -30.58 1.37
C GLY A 15 -16.12 -29.32 0.51
N LYS A 16 -17.12 -29.23 -0.36
CA LYS A 16 -17.46 -28.04 -1.18
C LYS A 16 -17.86 -26.81 -0.34
N ASP A 17 -17.21 -26.59 0.78
CA ASP A 17 -17.56 -25.63 1.82
C ASP A 17 -16.83 -24.30 1.63
N ARG A 18 -17.43 -23.21 2.11
CA ARG A 18 -16.89 -21.84 2.14
C ARG A 18 -15.45 -21.79 2.66
N SER A 19 -15.07 -22.70 3.56
CA SER A 19 -13.72 -22.83 4.13
C SER A 19 -12.66 -23.21 3.08
N GLU A 20 -12.98 -24.06 2.11
CA GLU A 20 -12.04 -24.47 1.04
C GLU A 20 -11.70 -23.29 0.12
N VAL A 21 -12.72 -22.50 -0.24
CA VAL A 21 -12.53 -21.27 -1.05
C VAL A 21 -11.66 -20.26 -0.30
N VAL A 22 -11.87 -20.10 1.00
CA VAL A 22 -11.09 -19.18 1.85
C VAL A 22 -9.62 -19.64 1.93
N VAL A 23 -9.37 -20.91 2.22
CA VAL A 23 -8.00 -21.46 2.32
C VAL A 23 -7.28 -21.34 0.98
N ARG A 24 -7.94 -21.67 -0.14
CA ARG A 24 -7.36 -21.51 -1.47
C ARG A 24 -7.00 -20.06 -1.76
N ASN A 25 -7.87 -19.11 -1.44
CA ASN A 25 -7.60 -17.69 -1.61
C ASN A 25 -6.42 -17.23 -0.74
N ILE A 26 -6.28 -17.74 0.49
CA ILE A 26 -5.14 -17.44 1.38
C ILE A 26 -3.84 -17.96 0.78
N VAL A 27 -3.78 -19.21 0.37
CA VAL A 27 -2.57 -19.83 -0.20
C VAL A 27 -2.16 -19.13 -1.50
N MET A 28 -3.12 -18.86 -2.39
CA MET A 28 -2.86 -18.10 -3.62
C MET A 28 -2.43 -16.66 -3.31
N GLY A 29 -3.05 -16.01 -2.32
CA GLY A 29 -2.69 -14.68 -1.88
C GLY A 29 -1.26 -14.58 -1.34
N ILE A 30 -0.80 -15.58 -0.56
CA ILE A 30 0.58 -15.67 -0.07
C ILE A 30 1.55 -15.84 -1.25
N GLY A 31 1.23 -16.73 -2.20
CA GLY A 31 2.04 -16.92 -3.40
C GLY A 31 2.17 -15.64 -4.24
N LEU A 32 1.05 -14.98 -4.52
CA LEU A 32 1.03 -13.69 -5.24
C LEU A 32 1.81 -12.60 -4.49
N LYS A 33 1.72 -12.56 -3.16
CA LYS A 33 2.49 -11.61 -2.36
C LYS A 33 3.99 -11.88 -2.43
N GLY A 34 4.39 -13.17 -2.43
CA GLY A 34 5.79 -13.58 -2.65
C GLY A 34 6.31 -13.13 -4.01
N VAL A 35 5.55 -13.37 -5.08
CA VAL A 35 5.90 -12.89 -6.44
C VAL A 35 5.99 -11.37 -6.48
N SER A 36 5.06 -10.65 -5.86
CA SER A 36 5.07 -9.19 -5.80
C SER A 36 6.31 -8.64 -5.09
N ILE A 37 6.73 -9.27 -3.98
CA ILE A 37 7.95 -8.89 -3.24
C ILE A 37 9.18 -9.10 -4.12
N LEU A 38 9.33 -10.29 -4.71
CA LEU A 38 10.46 -10.61 -5.59
C LEU A 38 10.52 -9.64 -6.77
N THR A 39 9.38 -9.39 -7.43
CA THR A 39 9.29 -8.42 -8.53
C THR A 39 9.74 -7.03 -8.07
N SER A 40 9.28 -6.58 -6.92
CA SER A 40 9.66 -5.27 -6.36
C SER A 40 11.15 -5.17 -6.03
N LEU A 41 11.75 -6.24 -5.49
CA LEU A 41 13.18 -6.28 -5.18
C LEU A 41 14.05 -6.30 -6.44
N ILE A 42 13.67 -7.07 -7.47
CA ILE A 42 14.41 -7.14 -8.75
C ILE A 42 14.26 -5.83 -9.53
N MET A 43 13.10 -5.16 -9.42
CA MET A 43 12.82 -3.90 -10.11
C MET A 43 13.81 -2.79 -9.71
N VAL A 44 14.24 -2.73 -8.44
CA VAL A 44 15.12 -1.66 -7.92
C VAL A 44 16.45 -1.60 -8.67
N PRO A 45 17.30 -2.64 -8.69
CA PRO A 45 18.59 -2.56 -9.38
C PRO A 45 18.43 -2.34 -10.89
N LEU A 46 17.41 -2.94 -11.52
CA LEU A 46 17.17 -2.72 -12.96
C LEU A 46 16.79 -1.28 -13.27
N THR A 47 15.97 -0.64 -12.44
CA THR A 47 15.57 0.76 -12.68
C THR A 47 16.69 1.72 -12.36
N ILE A 48 17.48 1.51 -11.30
CA ILE A 48 18.62 2.33 -10.95
C ILE A 48 19.68 2.25 -12.06
N GLY A 49 20.05 1.05 -12.51
CA GLY A 49 21.02 0.84 -13.59
C GLY A 49 20.51 1.36 -14.95
N TYR A 50 19.20 1.56 -15.13
CA TYR A 50 18.64 2.13 -16.36
C TYR A 50 18.68 3.67 -16.40
N VAL A 51 18.28 4.36 -15.32
CA VAL A 51 18.12 5.82 -15.35
C VAL A 51 19.19 6.58 -14.56
N SER A 52 19.84 6.05 -13.60
CA SER A 52 20.76 6.53 -12.59
C SER A 52 20.14 6.60 -11.19
N PRO A 53 20.97 6.57 -10.13
CA PRO A 53 20.47 6.66 -8.76
C PRO A 53 19.71 7.96 -8.47
N GLU A 54 20.17 9.09 -9.02
CA GLU A 54 19.52 10.39 -8.81
C GLU A 54 18.16 10.46 -9.50
N LEU A 55 18.10 10.11 -10.79
CA LEU A 55 16.85 10.11 -11.56
C LEU A 55 15.85 9.07 -11.05
N TYR A 56 16.31 7.96 -10.46
CA TYR A 56 15.45 7.03 -9.76
C TYR A 56 14.80 7.68 -8.53
N GLY A 57 15.53 8.49 -7.76
CA GLY A 57 14.98 9.27 -6.64
C GLY A 57 13.94 10.28 -7.10
N VAL A 58 14.19 11.01 -8.20
CA VAL A 58 13.20 11.89 -8.84
C VAL A 58 11.96 11.10 -9.21
N TRP A 59 12.11 9.99 -9.90
CA TRP A 59 10.98 9.16 -10.35
C TRP A 59 10.13 8.62 -9.19
N ILE A 60 10.76 8.16 -8.09
CA ILE A 60 10.03 7.73 -6.88
C ILE A 60 9.25 8.90 -6.27
N THR A 61 9.86 10.08 -6.20
CA THR A 61 9.20 11.25 -5.63
C THR A 61 7.98 11.66 -6.44
N LEU A 62 8.09 11.70 -7.78
CA LEU A 62 6.96 11.94 -8.68
C LEU A 62 5.86 10.89 -8.51
N SER A 63 6.24 9.61 -8.42
CA SER A 63 5.29 8.51 -8.18
C SER A 63 4.59 8.64 -6.82
N SER A 64 5.28 9.16 -5.80
CA SER A 64 4.71 9.41 -4.48
C SER A 64 3.70 10.56 -4.48
N ILE A 65 3.95 11.61 -5.27
CA ILE A 65 2.97 12.69 -5.50
C ILE A 65 1.71 12.13 -6.18
N MET A 66 1.88 11.23 -7.16
CA MET A 66 0.73 10.57 -7.80
C MET A 66 -0.09 9.73 -6.83
N ALA A 67 0.57 9.02 -5.90
CA ALA A 67 -0.13 8.22 -4.91
C ALA A 67 -1.07 9.04 -4.01
N TRP A 68 -0.80 10.35 -3.80
CA TRP A 68 -1.74 11.24 -3.08
C TRP A 68 -3.07 11.40 -3.81
N LEU A 69 -3.07 11.37 -5.14
CA LEU A 69 -4.29 11.49 -5.92
C LEU A 69 -5.24 10.29 -5.74
N SER A 70 -4.75 9.17 -5.20
CA SER A 70 -5.61 8.03 -4.85
C SER A 70 -6.69 8.39 -3.82
N PHE A 71 -6.51 9.48 -3.08
CA PHE A 71 -7.52 10.01 -2.16
C PHE A 71 -8.78 10.50 -2.86
N LEU A 72 -8.68 10.88 -4.12
CA LEU A 72 -9.83 11.35 -4.89
C LEU A 72 -10.83 10.22 -5.25
N ASP A 73 -10.47 8.94 -5.01
CA ASP A 73 -11.46 7.85 -4.98
C ASP A 73 -12.50 8.05 -3.86
N VAL A 74 -12.15 8.79 -2.79
CA VAL A 74 -13.01 9.09 -1.63
C VAL A 74 -13.70 7.83 -1.08
N GLY A 75 -13.15 6.64 -1.36
CA GLY A 75 -13.67 5.34 -0.94
C GLY A 75 -14.82 4.78 -1.79
N PHE A 76 -15.11 5.33 -2.96
CA PHE A 76 -16.15 4.78 -3.86
C PHE A 76 -15.91 3.32 -4.19
N THR A 77 -14.67 2.91 -4.45
CA THR A 77 -14.31 1.53 -4.75
C THR A 77 -14.52 0.61 -3.54
N GLN A 78 -14.25 1.07 -2.31
CA GLN A 78 -14.52 0.31 -1.09
C GLN A 78 -16.02 0.23 -0.79
N GLY A 79 -16.76 1.31 -1.02
CA GLY A 79 -18.22 1.33 -0.94
C GLY A 79 -18.85 0.34 -1.91
N LEU A 80 -18.38 0.34 -3.17
CA LEU A 80 -18.82 -0.63 -4.19
C LEU A 80 -18.60 -2.06 -3.75
N LYS A 81 -17.39 -2.41 -3.28
CA LYS A 81 -17.06 -3.76 -2.82
C LYS A 81 -18.08 -4.31 -1.84
N ASN A 82 -18.48 -3.52 -0.83
CA ASN A 82 -19.40 -3.95 0.20
C ASN A 82 -20.85 -4.00 -0.31
N ARG A 83 -21.32 -2.94 -0.99
CA ARG A 83 -22.70 -2.88 -1.50
C ARG A 83 -22.97 -3.89 -2.61
N LEU A 84 -21.96 -4.14 -3.46
CA LEU A 84 -22.07 -5.17 -4.49
C LEU A 84 -22.10 -6.58 -3.86
N ALA A 85 -21.31 -6.83 -2.81
CA ALA A 85 -21.35 -8.10 -2.10
C ALA A 85 -22.73 -8.34 -1.46
N GLU A 86 -23.36 -7.30 -0.88
CA GLU A 86 -24.74 -7.35 -0.38
C GLU A 86 -25.75 -7.68 -1.49
N ALA A 87 -25.65 -7.00 -2.65
CA ALA A 87 -26.53 -7.22 -3.79
C ALA A 87 -26.39 -8.64 -4.37
N ILE A 88 -25.15 -9.15 -4.47
CA ILE A 88 -24.87 -10.53 -4.91
C ILE A 88 -25.49 -11.54 -3.93
N ALA A 89 -25.35 -11.32 -2.63
CA ALA A 89 -25.90 -12.21 -1.60
C ALA A 89 -27.44 -12.25 -1.59
N ALA A 90 -28.09 -11.17 -2.07
CA ALA A 90 -29.54 -11.05 -2.20
C ALA A 90 -30.08 -11.41 -3.61
N ASP A 91 -29.20 -11.88 -4.53
CA ASP A 91 -29.53 -12.13 -5.95
C ASP A 91 -30.07 -10.90 -6.70
N GLU A 92 -29.75 -9.67 -6.22
CA GLU A 92 -30.21 -8.41 -6.82
C GLU A 92 -29.26 -7.96 -7.96
N TRP A 93 -29.20 -8.72 -9.06
CA TRP A 93 -28.26 -8.51 -10.17
C TRP A 93 -28.39 -7.16 -10.88
N GLU A 94 -29.63 -6.68 -11.06
CA GLU A 94 -29.89 -5.35 -11.66
C GLU A 94 -29.34 -4.21 -10.80
N LYS A 95 -29.50 -4.32 -9.48
CA LYS A 95 -28.91 -3.38 -8.53
C LYS A 95 -27.39 -3.49 -8.54
N GLY A 96 -26.83 -4.71 -8.58
CA GLY A 96 -25.40 -4.94 -8.72
C GLY A 96 -24.84 -4.27 -9.97
N LYS A 97 -25.50 -4.44 -11.13
CA LYS A 97 -25.12 -3.79 -12.38
C LYS A 97 -25.21 -2.27 -12.29
N ALA A 98 -26.24 -1.73 -11.66
CA ALA A 98 -26.38 -0.28 -11.46
C ALA A 98 -25.29 0.29 -10.54
N LEU A 99 -24.91 -0.41 -9.46
CA LEU A 99 -23.81 -0.03 -8.57
C LEU A 99 -22.48 0.02 -9.31
N VAL A 100 -22.15 -1.02 -10.07
CA VAL A 100 -20.91 -1.07 -10.88
C VAL A 100 -20.90 0.03 -11.93
N SER A 101 -22.00 0.21 -12.68
CA SER A 101 -22.12 1.24 -13.73
C SER A 101 -21.99 2.64 -13.16
N THR A 102 -22.65 2.92 -12.02
CA THR A 102 -22.57 4.21 -11.34
C THR A 102 -21.14 4.48 -10.84
N THR A 103 -20.45 3.49 -10.30
CA THR A 103 -19.06 3.65 -9.83
C THR A 103 -18.13 3.94 -11.01
N TYR A 104 -18.20 3.20 -12.11
CA TYR A 104 -17.41 3.52 -13.33
C TYR A 104 -17.68 4.93 -13.84
N PHE A 105 -18.96 5.33 -13.90
CA PHE A 105 -19.33 6.67 -14.32
C PHE A 105 -18.71 7.74 -13.43
N VAL A 106 -18.81 7.60 -12.10
CA VAL A 106 -18.22 8.56 -11.14
C VAL A 106 -16.70 8.62 -11.27
N MET A 107 -16.02 7.46 -11.38
CA MET A 107 -14.57 7.41 -11.54
C MET A 107 -14.12 8.08 -12.85
N ILE A 108 -14.83 7.86 -13.96
CA ILE A 108 -14.56 8.56 -15.23
C ILE A 108 -14.76 10.07 -15.08
N MET A 109 -15.87 10.50 -14.45
CA MET A 109 -16.18 11.91 -14.25
C MET A 109 -15.20 12.64 -13.34
N ILE A 110 -14.56 11.94 -12.39
CA ILE A 110 -13.53 12.52 -11.52
C ILE A 110 -12.17 12.50 -12.22
N PHE A 111 -11.74 11.35 -12.70
CA PHE A 111 -10.34 11.17 -13.13
C PHE A 111 -10.08 11.66 -14.57
N THR A 112 -11.09 11.76 -15.44
CA THR A 112 -10.86 12.33 -16.79
C THR A 112 -10.61 13.83 -16.76
N PRO A 113 -11.45 14.69 -16.13
CA PRO A 113 -11.11 16.11 -15.97
C PRO A 113 -9.83 16.34 -15.20
N LEU A 114 -9.59 15.57 -14.13
CA LEU A 114 -8.38 15.64 -13.34
C LEU A 114 -7.14 15.38 -14.18
N CYS A 115 -7.16 14.35 -15.03
CA CYS A 115 -6.07 14.03 -15.94
C CYS A 115 -5.75 15.21 -16.86
N ILE A 116 -6.77 15.82 -17.46
CA ILE A 116 -6.62 16.98 -18.36
C ILE A 116 -6.04 18.18 -17.60
N ILE A 117 -6.63 18.50 -16.44
CA ILE A 117 -6.19 19.66 -15.64
C ILE A 117 -4.73 19.48 -15.20
N LEU A 118 -4.38 18.32 -14.63
CA LEU A 118 -3.03 18.06 -14.16
C LEU A 118 -2.01 18.02 -15.30
N ALA A 119 -2.36 17.40 -16.45
CA ALA A 119 -1.47 17.39 -17.61
C ALA A 119 -1.18 18.79 -18.14
N LEU A 120 -2.20 19.70 -18.13
CA LEU A 120 -2.04 21.09 -18.52
C LEU A 120 -1.27 21.93 -17.49
N LEU A 121 -1.41 21.65 -16.19
CA LEU A 121 -0.73 22.38 -15.12
C LEU A 121 0.71 21.94 -14.92
N THR A 122 1.06 20.69 -15.26
CA THR A 122 2.39 20.13 -15.07
C THR A 122 3.55 21.02 -15.59
N PRO A 123 3.48 21.64 -16.79
CA PRO A 123 4.56 22.49 -17.29
C PRO A 123 4.79 23.80 -16.51
N TYR A 124 3.80 24.23 -15.71
CA TYR A 124 3.87 25.46 -14.92
C TYR A 124 4.41 25.25 -13.49
N VAL A 125 4.59 24.00 -13.07
CA VAL A 125 5.13 23.67 -11.75
C VAL A 125 6.66 23.73 -11.81
N PRO A 126 7.34 24.43 -10.91
CA PRO A 126 8.81 24.48 -10.86
C PRO A 126 9.37 23.17 -10.26
N TRP A 127 9.36 22.10 -11.07
CA TRP A 127 9.70 20.74 -10.61
C TRP A 127 11.11 20.64 -10.08
N THR A 128 12.08 21.31 -10.75
CA THR A 128 13.49 21.27 -10.33
C THR A 128 13.70 21.89 -8.96
N ALA A 129 13.01 23.00 -8.66
CA ALA A 129 13.03 23.58 -7.31
C ALA A 129 12.32 22.71 -6.27
N LEU A 130 11.18 22.11 -6.63
CA LEU A 130 10.41 21.23 -5.73
C LEU A 130 11.16 19.93 -5.41
N LEU A 131 11.84 19.36 -6.40
CA LEU A 131 12.57 18.10 -6.28
C LEU A 131 14.03 18.27 -5.91
N ASN A 132 14.51 19.51 -5.84
CA ASN A 132 15.93 19.84 -5.61
C ASN A 132 16.86 19.08 -6.59
N SER A 133 16.52 19.13 -7.89
CA SER A 133 17.23 18.44 -8.97
C SER A 133 17.79 19.43 -9.97
N ASP A 134 18.75 18.98 -10.81
CA ASP A 134 19.36 19.82 -11.83
C ASP A 134 18.33 20.24 -12.89
N SER A 135 18.42 21.51 -13.32
CA SER A 135 17.52 22.10 -14.32
C SER A 135 17.62 21.44 -15.71
N ILE A 136 18.70 20.73 -15.99
CA ILE A 136 18.87 19.98 -17.25
C ILE A 136 17.81 18.88 -17.41
N TYR A 137 17.27 18.35 -16.31
CA TYR A 137 16.26 17.29 -16.31
C TYR A 137 14.83 17.81 -16.38
N GLU A 138 14.60 19.12 -16.30
CA GLU A 138 13.24 19.69 -16.24
C GLU A 138 12.32 19.24 -17.39
N PRO A 139 12.75 19.23 -18.68
CA PRO A 139 11.89 18.78 -19.76
C PRO A 139 11.52 17.29 -19.67
N GLU A 140 12.42 16.45 -19.15
CA GLU A 140 12.16 15.03 -18.97
C GLU A 140 11.24 14.79 -17.75
N ILE A 141 11.42 15.55 -16.66
CA ILE A 141 10.56 15.51 -15.47
C ILE A 141 9.11 15.87 -15.84
N ILE A 142 8.92 16.94 -16.61
CA ILE A 142 7.59 17.38 -17.06
C ILE A 142 6.90 16.26 -17.86
N ARG A 143 7.58 15.68 -18.85
CA ARG A 143 7.04 14.59 -19.67
C ARG A 143 6.75 13.34 -18.83
N THR A 144 7.66 12.99 -17.94
CA THR A 144 7.50 11.86 -16.99
C THR A 144 6.27 12.05 -16.14
N MET A 145 6.08 13.25 -15.58
CA MET A 145 4.91 13.56 -14.75
C MET A 145 3.60 13.48 -15.55
N GLN A 146 3.57 13.99 -16.79
CA GLN A 146 2.40 13.87 -17.66
C GLN A 146 2.04 12.41 -17.94
N VAL A 147 3.03 11.56 -18.20
CA VAL A 147 2.85 10.11 -18.39
C VAL A 147 2.33 9.43 -17.12
N LEU A 148 2.90 9.77 -15.96
CA LEU A 148 2.44 9.25 -14.66
C LEU A 148 0.99 9.65 -14.38
N VAL A 149 0.62 10.92 -14.59
CA VAL A 149 -0.75 11.44 -14.45
C VAL A 149 -1.70 10.64 -15.34
N PHE A 150 -1.36 10.47 -16.61
CA PHE A 150 -2.19 9.77 -17.59
C PHE A 150 -2.48 8.33 -17.17
N PHE A 151 -1.45 7.54 -16.92
CA PHE A 151 -1.64 6.15 -16.53
C PHE A 151 -2.25 5.99 -15.15
N PHE A 152 -1.93 6.88 -14.21
CA PHE A 152 -2.55 6.88 -12.89
C PHE A 152 -4.07 7.10 -12.98
N CYS A 153 -4.53 8.10 -13.73
CA CYS A 153 -5.96 8.38 -13.88
C CYS A 153 -6.71 7.22 -14.52
N ILE A 154 -6.14 6.59 -15.55
CA ILE A 154 -6.73 5.39 -16.16
C ILE A 154 -6.74 4.23 -15.15
N GLN A 155 -5.64 4.02 -14.41
CA GLN A 155 -5.55 2.96 -13.40
C GLN A 155 -6.64 3.10 -12.35
N MET A 156 -6.97 4.32 -11.91
CA MET A 156 -8.03 4.57 -10.93
C MET A 156 -9.41 4.15 -11.46
N VAL A 157 -9.68 4.39 -12.74
CA VAL A 157 -10.93 3.95 -13.38
C VAL A 157 -10.98 2.42 -13.51
N VAL A 158 -9.91 1.79 -14.00
CA VAL A 158 -9.92 0.33 -14.21
C VAL A 158 -9.85 -0.47 -12.91
N ASN A 159 -9.37 0.14 -11.81
CA ASN A 159 -9.35 -0.48 -10.48
C ASN A 159 -10.74 -0.78 -9.91
N VAL A 160 -11.82 -0.23 -10.47
CA VAL A 160 -13.19 -0.64 -10.15
C VAL A 160 -13.37 -2.15 -10.31
N LEU A 161 -12.72 -2.77 -11.32
CA LEU A 161 -12.72 -4.22 -11.52
C LEU A 161 -12.16 -4.99 -10.29
N VAL A 162 -11.14 -4.45 -9.64
CA VAL A 162 -10.54 -5.04 -8.43
C VAL A 162 -11.59 -5.16 -7.31
N SER A 163 -12.40 -4.10 -7.13
CA SER A 163 -13.50 -4.08 -6.17
C SER A 163 -14.63 -5.05 -6.54
N VAL A 164 -14.95 -5.14 -7.84
CA VAL A 164 -15.93 -6.14 -8.34
C VAL A 164 -15.44 -7.56 -8.04
N ALA A 165 -14.20 -7.89 -8.40
CA ALA A 165 -13.64 -9.23 -8.13
C ALA A 165 -13.60 -9.55 -6.62
N ALA A 166 -13.30 -8.57 -5.77
CA ALA A 166 -13.33 -8.72 -4.33
C ALA A 166 -14.75 -8.94 -3.77
N ALA A 167 -15.77 -8.27 -4.33
CA ALA A 167 -17.18 -8.46 -3.97
C ALA A 167 -17.67 -9.89 -4.27
N PHE A 168 -17.18 -10.50 -5.37
CA PHE A 168 -17.40 -11.90 -5.70
C PHE A 168 -16.54 -12.88 -4.85
N GLN A 169 -15.91 -12.41 -3.78
CA GLN A 169 -15.01 -13.20 -2.91
C GLN A 169 -13.78 -13.79 -3.64
N LYS A 170 -13.44 -13.29 -4.82
CA LYS A 170 -12.27 -13.70 -5.61
C LYS A 170 -11.06 -12.81 -5.27
N VAL A 171 -10.70 -12.74 -3.98
CA VAL A 171 -9.65 -11.83 -3.48
C VAL A 171 -8.26 -12.11 -4.10
N ALA A 172 -7.92 -13.38 -4.31
CA ALA A 172 -6.68 -13.75 -5.00
C ALA A 172 -6.67 -13.24 -6.46
N LEU A 173 -7.81 -13.34 -7.16
CA LEU A 173 -7.94 -12.81 -8.52
C LEU A 173 -7.81 -11.28 -8.53
N SER A 174 -8.42 -10.57 -7.59
CA SER A 174 -8.31 -9.11 -7.51
C SER A 174 -6.86 -8.65 -7.32
N SER A 175 -6.09 -9.36 -6.51
CA SER A 175 -4.66 -9.07 -6.28
C SER A 175 -3.78 -9.47 -7.47
N SER A 176 -4.19 -10.45 -8.28
CA SER A 176 -3.37 -10.95 -9.39
C SER A 176 -3.20 -9.93 -10.52
N PHE A 177 -4.16 -9.02 -10.74
CA PHE A 177 -4.09 -8.05 -11.83
C PHE A 177 -2.85 -7.15 -11.73
N SER A 178 -2.63 -6.58 -10.56
CA SER A 178 -1.45 -5.74 -10.32
C SER A 178 -0.14 -6.55 -10.32
N VAL A 179 -0.16 -7.75 -9.76
CA VAL A 179 1.05 -8.63 -9.73
C VAL A 179 1.47 -9.01 -11.14
N VAL A 180 0.54 -9.46 -11.99
CA VAL A 180 0.83 -9.80 -13.39
C VAL A 180 1.32 -8.56 -14.14
N GLY A 181 0.64 -7.41 -13.98
CA GLY A 181 1.06 -6.15 -14.60
C GLY A 181 2.49 -5.75 -14.21
N ASN A 182 2.82 -5.86 -12.92
CA ASN A 182 4.17 -5.53 -12.44
C ASN A 182 5.24 -6.53 -12.92
N VAL A 183 4.91 -7.81 -13.03
CA VAL A 183 5.83 -8.81 -13.63
C VAL A 183 6.07 -8.51 -15.11
N LEU A 184 5.03 -8.17 -15.86
CA LEU A 184 5.16 -7.76 -17.26
C LEU A 184 6.00 -6.46 -17.37
N ALA A 185 5.78 -5.49 -16.48
CA ALA A 185 6.58 -4.29 -16.42
C ALA A 185 8.07 -4.60 -16.17
N LEU A 186 8.36 -5.52 -15.24
CA LEU A 186 9.71 -5.98 -14.98
C LEU A 186 10.37 -6.57 -16.24
N LEU A 187 9.64 -7.41 -16.99
CA LEU A 187 10.14 -8.00 -18.23
C LEU A 187 10.40 -6.94 -19.31
N VAL A 188 9.50 -5.96 -19.45
CA VAL A 188 9.69 -4.86 -20.40
C VAL A 188 10.88 -3.99 -20.00
N ILE A 189 11.06 -3.66 -18.72
CA ILE A 189 12.22 -2.90 -18.25
C ILE A 189 13.53 -3.67 -18.52
N PHE A 190 13.53 -4.98 -18.30
CA PHE A 190 14.67 -5.83 -18.61
C PHE A 190 15.09 -5.76 -20.11
N VAL A 191 14.12 -5.60 -21.01
CA VAL A 191 14.37 -5.37 -22.44
C VAL A 191 14.84 -3.93 -22.66
N LEU A 192 14.18 -2.92 -22.08
CA LEU A 192 14.52 -1.51 -22.23
C LEU A 192 15.97 -1.21 -21.85
N VAL A 193 16.44 -1.77 -20.72
CA VAL A 193 17.84 -1.62 -20.25
C VAL A 193 18.86 -2.05 -21.31
N ARG A 194 18.50 -2.97 -22.21
CA ARG A 194 19.42 -3.49 -23.26
C ARG A 194 19.25 -2.87 -24.63
N THR A 195 18.09 -2.27 -24.89
CA THR A 195 17.72 -1.85 -26.26
C THR A 195 17.53 -0.35 -26.41
N CYS A 196 17.28 0.38 -25.32
CA CYS A 196 16.95 1.80 -25.36
C CYS A 196 17.88 2.63 -24.48
N PRO A 197 18.17 3.88 -24.86
CA PRO A 197 18.91 4.81 -24.00
C PRO A 197 18.12 5.08 -22.70
N PRO A 198 18.80 5.48 -21.62
CA PRO A 198 18.17 5.84 -20.35
C PRO A 198 17.08 6.88 -20.53
N SER A 199 15.89 6.62 -19.96
CA SER A 199 14.75 7.55 -19.99
C SER A 199 13.76 7.28 -18.87
N MET A 200 13.48 8.29 -18.03
CA MET A 200 12.42 8.23 -17.02
C MET A 200 11.03 8.12 -17.68
N VAL A 201 10.85 8.70 -18.86
CA VAL A 201 9.59 8.61 -19.60
C VAL A 201 9.31 7.16 -20.00
N ALA A 202 10.29 6.46 -20.61
CA ALA A 202 10.16 5.07 -21.01
C ALA A 202 9.89 4.16 -19.79
N LEU A 203 10.59 4.40 -18.68
CA LEU A 203 10.38 3.71 -17.39
C LEU A 203 8.93 3.90 -16.91
N SER A 204 8.43 5.13 -16.92
CA SER A 204 7.08 5.46 -16.47
C SER A 204 6.00 4.87 -17.36
N VAL A 205 6.22 4.81 -18.67
CA VAL A 205 5.32 4.10 -19.60
C VAL A 205 5.29 2.61 -19.27
N ALA A 206 6.42 1.96 -19.10
CA ALA A 206 6.47 0.52 -18.79
C ALA A 206 5.74 0.19 -17.48
N ILE A 207 6.03 0.94 -16.41
CA ILE A 207 5.44 0.70 -15.08
C ILE A 207 3.97 1.13 -15.02
N GLY A 208 3.58 2.17 -15.73
CA GLY A 208 2.20 2.66 -15.74
C GLY A 208 1.28 1.89 -16.70
N ALA A 209 1.71 1.64 -17.93
CA ALA A 209 0.85 1.05 -18.95
C ALA A 209 0.53 -0.43 -18.70
N LEU A 210 1.48 -1.24 -18.25
CA LEU A 210 1.29 -2.69 -18.18
C LEU A 210 0.30 -3.13 -17.09
N PRO A 211 0.28 -2.57 -15.86
CA PRO A 211 -0.80 -2.84 -14.92
C PRO A 211 -2.18 -2.39 -15.42
N VAL A 212 -2.25 -1.23 -16.09
CA VAL A 212 -3.48 -0.73 -16.72
C VAL A 212 -3.97 -1.71 -17.79
N LEU A 213 -3.12 -2.09 -18.74
CA LEU A 213 -3.46 -3.02 -19.82
C LEU A 213 -3.88 -4.39 -19.29
N THR A 214 -3.16 -4.92 -18.30
CA THR A 214 -3.50 -6.19 -17.67
C THR A 214 -4.90 -6.13 -17.05
N THR A 215 -5.21 -5.05 -16.33
CA THR A 215 -6.52 -4.88 -15.69
C THR A 215 -7.62 -4.66 -16.72
N LEU A 216 -7.36 -3.91 -17.79
CA LEU A 216 -8.31 -3.72 -18.90
C LEU A 216 -8.63 -5.03 -19.62
N VAL A 217 -7.60 -5.81 -20.01
CA VAL A 217 -7.80 -7.09 -20.69
C VAL A 217 -8.56 -8.06 -19.79
N ALA A 218 -8.18 -8.13 -18.50
CA ALA A 218 -8.93 -8.92 -17.53
C ALA A 218 -10.37 -8.44 -17.39
N GLY A 219 -10.63 -7.13 -17.42
CA GLY A 219 -11.96 -6.54 -17.36
C GLY A 219 -12.83 -6.97 -18.54
N VAL A 220 -12.31 -6.83 -19.76
CA VAL A 220 -13.03 -7.27 -20.98
C VAL A 220 -13.37 -8.77 -20.89
N TRP A 221 -12.41 -9.59 -20.51
CA TRP A 221 -12.63 -11.04 -20.41
C TRP A 221 -13.63 -11.41 -19.30
N LEU A 222 -13.53 -10.82 -18.12
CA LEU A 222 -14.38 -11.14 -16.96
C LEU A 222 -15.81 -10.61 -17.13
N PHE A 223 -16.01 -9.40 -17.68
CA PHE A 223 -17.34 -8.85 -17.91
C PHE A 223 -18.05 -9.53 -19.09
N ASN A 224 -17.36 -10.14 -20.03
CA ASN A 224 -17.96 -11.02 -21.03
C ASN A 224 -18.19 -12.46 -20.54
N GLY A 225 -17.57 -12.83 -19.42
CA GLY A 225 -17.63 -14.16 -18.82
C GLY A 225 -18.29 -14.17 -17.44
N SER A 226 -17.48 -14.40 -16.40
CA SER A 226 -17.97 -14.69 -15.04
C SER A 226 -18.65 -13.50 -14.32
N PHE A 227 -18.46 -12.25 -14.77
CA PHE A 227 -19.09 -11.06 -14.22
C PHE A 227 -20.11 -10.42 -15.16
N LYS A 228 -20.58 -11.17 -16.17
CA LYS A 228 -21.51 -10.66 -17.20
C LYS A 228 -22.78 -10.03 -16.62
N GLN A 229 -23.31 -10.60 -15.54
CA GLN A 229 -24.55 -10.10 -14.89
C GLN A 229 -24.41 -8.68 -14.33
N VAL A 230 -23.20 -8.30 -13.91
CA VAL A 230 -22.89 -6.96 -13.37
C VAL A 230 -22.02 -6.13 -14.31
N ALA A 231 -21.90 -6.53 -15.58
CA ALA A 231 -21.10 -5.80 -16.55
C ALA A 231 -21.56 -4.33 -16.67
N PRO A 232 -20.62 -3.36 -16.60
CA PRO A 232 -20.97 -1.94 -16.58
C PRO A 232 -21.69 -1.50 -17.86
N SER A 233 -22.68 -0.64 -17.70
CA SER A 233 -23.39 0.03 -18.79
C SER A 233 -23.57 1.49 -18.44
N LEU A 234 -22.95 2.39 -19.21
CA LEU A 234 -23.00 3.83 -18.96
C LEU A 234 -24.30 4.50 -19.48
N THR A 235 -25.38 3.73 -19.63
CA THR A 235 -26.69 4.25 -19.99
C THR A 235 -27.40 4.85 -18.78
N LYS A 236 -28.30 5.83 -19.01
CA LYS A 236 -29.10 6.45 -17.95
C LYS A 236 -29.94 5.44 -17.13
N ALA A 237 -30.25 4.26 -17.69
CA ALA A 237 -30.98 3.21 -17.00
C ALA A 237 -30.18 2.63 -15.80
N TYR A 238 -28.86 2.59 -15.88
CA TYR A 238 -27.99 1.97 -14.88
C TYR A 238 -27.16 2.95 -14.07
N VAL A 239 -26.93 4.19 -14.54
CA VAL A 239 -26.26 5.23 -13.77
C VAL A 239 -27.29 5.95 -12.91
N LYS A 240 -27.26 5.68 -11.60
CA LYS A 240 -28.23 6.20 -10.63
C LYS A 240 -27.56 7.07 -9.58
N THR A 241 -27.94 8.36 -9.53
CA THR A 241 -27.38 9.33 -8.57
C THR A 241 -27.68 8.98 -7.12
N GLU A 242 -28.80 8.30 -6.85
CA GLU A 242 -29.16 7.84 -5.50
C GLU A 242 -28.13 6.88 -4.90
N TYR A 243 -27.44 6.08 -5.72
CA TYR A 243 -26.39 5.17 -5.27
C TYR A 243 -25.07 5.88 -4.96
N MET A 244 -24.82 7.06 -5.52
CA MET A 244 -23.61 7.84 -5.25
C MET A 244 -23.51 8.19 -3.77
N GLY A 245 -24.59 8.68 -3.15
CA GLY A 245 -24.63 9.00 -1.71
C GLY A 245 -24.40 7.77 -0.82
N ASN A 246 -25.00 6.65 -1.17
CA ASN A 246 -24.86 5.40 -0.41
C ASN A 246 -23.46 4.81 -0.51
N LEU A 247 -22.80 4.89 -1.67
CA LEU A 247 -21.42 4.47 -1.88
C LEU A 247 -20.46 5.38 -1.12
N LEU A 248 -20.67 6.70 -1.20
CA LEU A 248 -19.82 7.72 -0.57
C LEU A 248 -19.88 7.62 0.97
N ASN A 249 -21.06 7.52 1.58
CA ASN A 249 -21.22 7.46 3.03
C ASN A 249 -20.48 6.27 3.66
N LEU A 250 -20.47 5.13 2.99
CA LEU A 250 -19.69 3.98 3.42
C LEU A 250 -18.22 4.15 3.14
N GLY A 251 -17.89 4.69 1.96
CA GLY A 251 -16.51 4.90 1.49
C GLY A 251 -15.73 5.88 2.34
N ILE A 252 -16.33 7.00 2.78
CA ILE A 252 -15.67 8.02 3.61
C ILE A 252 -15.10 7.42 4.91
N LYS A 253 -15.78 6.46 5.53
CA LYS A 253 -15.25 5.79 6.74
C LYS A 253 -13.94 5.06 6.48
N PHE A 254 -13.84 4.35 5.35
CA PHE A 254 -12.62 3.68 4.93
C PHE A 254 -11.55 4.65 4.44
N PHE A 255 -11.96 5.75 3.80
CA PHE A 255 -11.08 6.82 3.36
C PHE A 255 -10.28 7.42 4.52
N ILE A 256 -10.95 7.79 5.62
CA ILE A 256 -10.30 8.39 6.80
C ILE A 256 -9.23 7.44 7.37
N ILE A 257 -9.48 6.13 7.36
CA ILE A 257 -8.52 5.14 7.85
C ILE A 257 -7.29 5.03 6.93
N ASN A 258 -7.49 5.14 5.62
CA ASN A 258 -6.41 4.94 4.63
C ASN A 258 -5.57 6.20 4.37
N ILE A 259 -6.14 7.42 4.53
CA ILE A 259 -5.45 8.67 4.24
C ILE A 259 -4.14 8.83 5.03
N GLN A 260 -4.15 8.40 6.28
CA GLN A 260 -2.98 8.45 7.16
C GLN A 260 -1.78 7.70 6.59
N ALA A 261 -1.98 6.47 6.14
CA ALA A 261 -0.88 5.65 5.64
C ALA A 261 -0.21 6.32 4.43
N VAL A 262 -1.02 6.85 3.50
CA VAL A 262 -0.47 7.55 2.33
C VAL A 262 0.23 8.84 2.73
N VAL A 263 -0.34 9.65 3.63
CA VAL A 263 0.32 10.90 4.08
C VAL A 263 1.66 10.60 4.73
N LEU A 264 1.76 9.65 5.64
CA LEU A 264 3.04 9.32 6.28
C LEU A 264 4.07 8.77 5.31
N TYR A 265 3.70 7.79 4.46
CA TYR A 265 4.67 7.11 3.62
C TYR A 265 5.03 7.88 2.35
N GLN A 266 4.04 8.47 1.67
CA GLN A 266 4.30 9.16 0.41
C GLN A 266 4.88 10.55 0.63
N THR A 267 4.46 11.25 1.71
CA THR A 267 5.02 12.55 2.06
C THR A 267 6.51 12.47 2.38
N THR A 268 6.96 11.38 3.00
CA THR A 268 8.37 11.19 3.35
C THR A 268 9.29 11.29 2.13
N ASN A 269 8.94 10.68 0.99
CA ASN A 269 9.74 10.78 -0.24
C ASN A 269 9.81 12.23 -0.76
N VAL A 270 8.66 12.92 -0.77
CA VAL A 270 8.58 14.32 -1.21
C VAL A 270 9.39 15.24 -0.29
N LEU A 271 9.25 15.05 1.03
CA LEU A 271 10.00 15.86 2.01
C LEU A 271 11.51 15.62 1.91
N ILE A 272 11.97 14.37 1.79
CA ILE A 272 13.41 14.06 1.64
C ILE A 272 13.96 14.72 0.38
N SER A 273 13.26 14.64 -0.76
CA SER A 273 13.69 15.28 -2.00
C SER A 273 13.78 16.79 -1.83
N TYR A 274 12.74 17.41 -1.25
CA TYR A 274 12.67 18.85 -1.05
C TYR A 274 13.74 19.42 -0.11
N VAL A 275 14.00 18.75 1.03
CA VAL A 275 14.94 19.26 2.05
C VAL A 275 16.40 18.85 1.81
N SER A 276 16.65 17.91 0.91
CA SER A 276 17.99 17.36 0.70
C SER A 276 18.28 17.13 -0.78
N SER A 277 18.03 15.94 -1.32
CA SER A 277 18.25 15.64 -2.74
C SER A 277 17.50 14.38 -3.18
N PRO A 278 17.28 14.19 -4.49
CA PRO A 278 16.73 12.96 -5.05
C PRO A 278 17.58 11.72 -4.72
N LEU A 279 18.88 11.85 -4.65
CA LEU A 279 19.78 10.76 -4.28
C LEU A 279 19.51 10.25 -2.85
N GLN A 280 19.19 11.14 -1.92
CA GLN A 280 18.78 10.74 -0.55
C GLN A 280 17.45 9.98 -0.53
N VAL A 281 16.53 10.28 -1.44
CA VAL A 281 15.29 9.49 -1.64
C VAL A 281 15.64 8.09 -2.09
N THR A 282 16.61 7.94 -2.98
CA THR A 282 17.11 6.63 -3.43
C THR A 282 17.70 5.83 -2.27
N TYR A 283 18.60 6.42 -1.47
CA TYR A 283 19.16 5.75 -0.29
C TYR A 283 18.08 5.30 0.69
N TYR A 284 17.12 6.19 1.01
CA TYR A 284 16.00 5.87 1.86
C TYR A 284 15.17 4.70 1.31
N ASN A 285 14.82 4.73 0.03
CA ASN A 285 13.99 3.68 -0.57
C ASN A 285 14.67 2.32 -0.65
N ILE A 286 16.00 2.29 -0.91
CA ILE A 286 16.78 1.05 -0.87
C ILE A 286 16.78 0.47 0.55
N ALA A 287 17.17 1.27 1.54
CA ALA A 287 17.17 0.84 2.95
C ALA A 287 15.77 0.41 3.41
N PHE A 288 14.74 1.19 3.05
CA PHE A 288 13.36 0.89 3.43
C PHE A 288 12.85 -0.40 2.77
N ARG A 289 13.09 -0.62 1.49
CA ARG A 289 12.67 -1.85 0.79
C ARG A 289 13.35 -3.08 1.36
N TYR A 290 14.63 -2.98 1.66
CA TYR A 290 15.39 -4.05 2.30
C TYR A 290 14.80 -4.40 3.69
N LEU A 291 14.72 -3.43 4.58
CA LEU A 291 14.26 -3.64 5.95
C LEU A 291 12.75 -3.89 6.07
N ASN A 292 11.95 -3.45 5.08
CA ASN A 292 10.52 -3.72 5.01
C ASN A 292 10.20 -5.23 4.94
N VAL A 293 11.14 -6.06 4.50
CA VAL A 293 11.01 -7.53 4.55
C VAL A 293 10.73 -7.99 5.99
N ALA A 294 11.41 -7.42 6.98
CA ALA A 294 11.17 -7.73 8.39
C ALA A 294 9.75 -7.31 8.84
N MET A 295 9.29 -6.10 8.42
CA MET A 295 7.91 -5.65 8.67
C MET A 295 6.89 -6.59 8.04
N MET A 296 7.13 -7.06 6.82
CA MET A 296 6.23 -7.97 6.12
C MET A 296 6.11 -9.32 6.82
N PHE A 297 7.22 -9.90 7.26
CA PHE A 297 7.18 -11.13 8.05
C PHE A 297 6.37 -10.94 9.33
N TYR A 298 6.58 -9.84 10.04
CA TYR A 298 5.84 -9.55 11.26
C TYR A 298 4.34 -9.38 11.00
N THR A 299 3.96 -8.64 9.94
CA THR A 299 2.55 -8.43 9.58
C THR A 299 1.85 -9.71 9.11
N ILE A 300 2.54 -10.62 8.43
CA ILE A 300 1.99 -11.94 8.06
C ILE A 300 1.62 -12.75 9.30
N ILE A 301 2.45 -12.70 10.35
CA ILE A 301 2.20 -13.42 11.61
C ILE A 301 1.06 -12.77 12.40
N THR A 302 0.96 -11.43 12.38
CA THR A 302 -0.07 -10.70 13.16
C THR A 302 -1.43 -10.67 12.48
N ALA A 303 -1.51 -10.73 11.16
CA ALA A 303 -2.77 -10.62 10.41
C ALA A 303 -3.87 -11.62 10.83
N PRO A 304 -3.59 -12.92 11.10
CA PRO A 304 -4.60 -13.87 11.56
C PRO A 304 -5.10 -13.60 12.99
N LEU A 305 -4.39 -12.78 13.76
CA LEU A 305 -4.77 -12.49 15.15
C LEU A 305 -5.94 -11.53 15.26
N TRP A 306 -6.21 -10.73 14.23
CA TRP A 306 -7.35 -9.81 14.23
C TRP A 306 -8.67 -10.52 14.55
N PRO A 307 -9.16 -11.47 13.75
CA PRO A 307 -10.42 -12.16 14.06
C PRO A 307 -10.35 -12.98 15.34
N ALA A 308 -9.18 -13.49 15.71
CA ALA A 308 -8.97 -14.23 16.95
C ALA A 308 -9.14 -13.34 18.20
N TYR A 309 -8.66 -12.08 18.15
CA TYR A 309 -8.87 -11.10 19.22
C TYR A 309 -10.35 -10.69 19.31
N THR A 310 -11.05 -10.57 18.16
CA THR A 310 -12.50 -10.29 18.13
C THR A 310 -13.28 -11.38 18.86
N ASP A 311 -13.02 -12.65 18.57
CA ASP A 311 -13.69 -13.79 19.21
C ASP A 311 -13.36 -13.89 20.71
N ALA A 312 -12.08 -13.77 21.07
CA ALA A 312 -11.64 -13.83 22.47
C ALA A 312 -12.24 -12.68 23.30
N TYR A 313 -12.30 -11.46 22.76
CA TYR A 313 -12.91 -10.32 23.43
C TYR A 313 -14.42 -10.51 23.63
N ALA A 314 -15.14 -11.00 22.62
CA ALA A 314 -16.57 -11.30 22.71
C ALA A 314 -16.88 -12.37 23.78
N ARG A 315 -15.94 -13.30 24.03
CA ARG A 315 -16.05 -14.34 25.08
C ARG A 315 -15.46 -13.92 26.42
N ASN A 316 -14.97 -12.69 26.56
CA ASN A 316 -14.26 -12.18 27.74
C ASN A 316 -13.02 -13.01 28.14
N ASP A 317 -12.36 -13.68 27.18
CA ASP A 317 -11.17 -14.49 27.44
C ASP A 317 -9.89 -13.62 27.45
N PHE A 318 -9.79 -12.74 28.45
CA PHE A 318 -8.65 -11.84 28.63
C PHE A 318 -7.36 -12.60 28.95
N GLU A 319 -7.44 -13.80 29.55
CA GLU A 319 -6.24 -14.61 29.86
C GLU A 319 -5.61 -15.18 28.58
N TRP A 320 -6.42 -15.63 27.62
CA TRP A 320 -5.92 -16.01 26.31
C TRP A 320 -5.29 -14.83 25.59
N MET A 321 -5.93 -13.64 25.60
CA MET A 321 -5.42 -12.43 24.99
C MET A 321 -4.06 -12.03 25.57
N LYS A 322 -3.89 -12.05 26.90
CA LYS A 322 -2.63 -11.81 27.60
C LYS A 322 -1.55 -12.81 27.19
N ARG A 323 -1.91 -14.10 27.10
CA ARG A 323 -1.00 -15.19 26.69
C ARG A 323 -0.49 -15.00 25.28
N ILE A 324 -1.40 -14.71 24.33
CA ILE A 324 -1.04 -14.44 22.95
C ILE A 324 -0.17 -13.19 22.85
N ARG A 325 -0.52 -12.10 23.51
CA ARG A 325 0.30 -10.89 23.53
C ARG A 325 1.73 -11.15 24.02
N ARG A 326 1.91 -11.94 25.08
CA ARG A 326 3.25 -12.35 25.56
C ARG A 326 4.02 -13.15 24.50
N LYS A 327 3.36 -14.06 23.78
CA LYS A 327 3.98 -14.80 22.67
C LYS A 327 4.39 -13.86 21.55
N MET A 328 3.51 -12.92 21.17
CA MET A 328 3.80 -11.94 20.12
C MET A 328 4.91 -10.95 20.51
N THR A 329 5.03 -10.61 21.80
CA THR A 329 6.17 -9.82 22.29
C THR A 329 7.49 -10.58 22.11
N LYS A 330 7.53 -11.90 22.32
CA LYS A 330 8.74 -12.70 22.05
C LYS A 330 9.06 -12.72 20.54
N ILE A 331 8.05 -12.81 19.69
CA ILE A 331 8.24 -12.74 18.23
C ILE A 331 8.71 -11.34 17.81
N LEU A 332 8.20 -10.27 18.46
CA LEU A 332 8.71 -8.92 18.26
C LEU A 332 10.20 -8.82 18.61
N LEU A 333 10.63 -9.34 19.75
CA LEU A 333 12.05 -9.35 20.14
C LEU A 333 12.91 -10.13 19.12
N LEU A 334 12.41 -11.25 18.61
CA LEU A 334 13.09 -11.99 17.55
C LEU A 334 13.15 -11.18 16.24
N SER A 335 12.08 -10.45 15.90
CA SER A 335 12.05 -9.55 14.72
C SER A 335 13.01 -8.38 14.88
N VAL A 336 13.16 -7.84 16.09
CA VAL A 336 14.17 -6.80 16.41
C VAL A 336 15.58 -7.36 16.21
N LEU A 337 15.86 -8.55 16.73
CA LEU A 337 17.15 -9.20 16.52
C LEU A 337 17.42 -9.46 15.04
N GLY A 338 16.40 -9.93 14.30
CA GLY A 338 16.49 -10.10 12.84
C GLY A 338 16.78 -8.79 12.13
N CYS A 339 16.11 -7.70 12.52
CA CYS A 339 16.36 -6.37 11.96
C CYS A 339 17.80 -5.89 12.25
N LEU A 340 18.31 -6.10 13.46
CA LEU A 340 19.69 -5.77 13.82
C LEU A 340 20.70 -6.58 12.99
N LEU A 341 20.45 -7.86 12.78
CA LEU A 341 21.28 -8.70 11.90
C LEU A 341 21.22 -8.19 10.44
N MET A 342 20.04 -7.84 9.94
CA MET A 342 19.89 -7.25 8.60
C MET A 342 20.69 -5.95 8.48
N ILE A 343 20.66 -5.07 9.49
CA ILE A 343 21.46 -3.85 9.52
C ILE A 343 22.96 -4.18 9.49
N ALA A 344 23.41 -5.13 10.30
CA ALA A 344 24.82 -5.50 10.38
C ALA A 344 25.39 -6.06 9.07
N VAL A 345 24.56 -6.77 8.29
CA VAL A 345 24.95 -7.32 6.97
C VAL A 345 24.47 -6.49 5.79
N SER A 346 23.97 -5.27 6.01
CA SER A 346 23.34 -4.47 4.96
C SER A 346 24.31 -4.08 3.85
N GLU A 347 25.53 -3.71 4.17
CA GLU A 347 26.54 -3.30 3.19
C GLU A 347 26.85 -4.38 2.16
N PRO A 348 27.26 -5.60 2.51
CA PRO A 348 27.48 -6.67 1.53
C PRO A 348 26.17 -7.06 0.80
N VAL A 349 25.02 -6.95 1.44
CA VAL A 349 23.74 -7.22 0.77
C VAL A 349 23.42 -6.15 -0.27
N TYR A 350 23.67 -4.88 0.00
CA TYR A 350 23.47 -3.81 -0.98
C TYR A 350 24.41 -3.96 -2.17
N GLN A 351 25.68 -4.27 -1.94
CA GLN A 351 26.64 -4.54 -3.02
C GLN A 351 26.21 -5.71 -3.90
N LEU A 352 25.75 -6.80 -3.30
CA LEU A 352 25.23 -7.97 -4.04
C LEU A 352 23.94 -7.65 -4.79
N TRP A 353 23.04 -6.84 -4.20
CA TRP A 353 21.70 -6.60 -4.73
C TRP A 353 21.68 -5.49 -5.79
N ILE A 354 22.42 -4.39 -5.58
CA ILE A 354 22.37 -3.19 -6.43
C ILE A 354 23.68 -3.01 -7.20
N GLY A 355 24.78 -3.61 -6.72
CA GLY A 355 26.12 -3.39 -7.24
C GLY A 355 26.77 -2.15 -6.63
N ASP A 356 27.85 -1.68 -7.28
CA ASP A 356 28.64 -0.56 -6.81
C ASP A 356 28.09 0.82 -7.22
N GLU A 357 26.97 0.85 -7.94
CA GLU A 357 26.39 2.11 -8.45
C GLU A 357 25.85 3.00 -7.32
N VAL A 358 25.47 2.42 -6.18
CA VAL A 358 24.84 3.14 -5.05
C VAL A 358 25.42 2.68 -3.72
N ALA A 359 26.22 3.54 -3.09
CA ALA A 359 26.69 3.33 -1.73
C ALA A 359 25.69 3.91 -0.72
N VAL A 360 24.79 3.08 -0.18
CA VAL A 360 23.83 3.51 0.85
C VAL A 360 24.57 3.71 2.17
N PRO A 361 24.53 4.91 2.79
CA PRO A 361 25.18 5.15 4.07
C PRO A 361 24.61 4.26 5.18
N MET A 362 25.47 3.69 6.03
CA MET A 362 25.06 2.89 7.19
C MET A 362 24.13 3.68 8.12
N SER A 363 24.34 4.98 8.27
CA SER A 363 23.47 5.89 9.04
C SER A 363 22.03 5.90 8.53
N MET A 364 21.84 5.85 7.20
CA MET A 364 20.50 5.75 6.59
C MET A 364 19.84 4.42 6.98
N THR A 365 20.55 3.32 6.87
CA THR A 365 20.06 1.98 7.24
C THR A 365 19.70 1.90 8.73
N LEU A 366 20.50 2.51 9.61
CA LEU A 366 20.24 2.57 11.05
C LEU A 366 18.95 3.34 11.39
N VAL A 367 18.77 4.53 10.80
CA VAL A 367 17.59 5.37 11.07
C VAL A 367 16.31 4.70 10.53
N VAL A 368 16.36 4.10 9.35
CA VAL A 368 15.25 3.32 8.80
C VAL A 368 14.97 2.07 9.65
N GLY A 369 16.02 1.39 10.13
CA GLY A 369 15.90 0.24 11.01
C GLY A 369 15.22 0.57 12.35
N ALA A 370 15.54 1.72 12.93
CA ALA A 370 14.85 2.22 14.14
C ALA A 370 13.34 2.41 13.88
N TYR A 371 12.99 3.00 12.73
CA TYR A 371 11.59 3.12 12.32
C TYR A 371 10.90 1.75 12.20
N VAL A 372 11.52 0.77 11.53
CA VAL A 372 10.97 -0.58 11.34
C VAL A 372 10.69 -1.27 12.68
N VAL A 373 11.60 -1.16 13.63
CA VAL A 373 11.43 -1.73 14.99
C VAL A 373 10.23 -1.09 15.70
N VAL A 374 10.14 0.24 15.67
CA VAL A 374 9.04 0.98 16.30
C VAL A 374 7.69 0.64 15.63
N TYR A 375 7.67 0.52 14.30
CA TYR A 375 6.49 0.11 13.54
C TYR A 375 6.00 -1.29 13.93
N CYS A 376 6.90 -2.26 14.08
CA CYS A 376 6.53 -3.61 14.55
C CYS A 376 5.93 -3.57 15.96
N TRP A 377 6.46 -2.74 16.86
CA TRP A 377 5.90 -2.56 18.20
C TRP A 377 4.51 -1.89 18.16
N MET A 378 4.32 -0.87 17.34
CA MET A 378 3.01 -0.25 17.10
C MET A 378 2.00 -1.30 16.60
N THR A 379 2.39 -2.09 15.60
CA THR A 379 1.54 -3.13 14.98
C THR A 379 1.12 -4.20 15.99
N LEU A 380 2.00 -4.59 16.92
CA LEU A 380 1.69 -5.55 18.00
C LEU A 380 0.43 -5.13 18.79
N ASN A 381 0.35 -3.86 19.17
CA ASN A 381 -0.74 -3.36 19.97
C ASN A 381 -1.94 -2.92 19.11
N GLY A 382 -1.70 -2.30 17.96
CA GLY A 382 -2.73 -1.88 17.01
C GLY A 382 -3.59 -3.04 16.51
N THR A 383 -2.99 -4.19 16.18
CA THR A 383 -3.74 -5.38 15.76
C THR A 383 -4.76 -5.83 16.82
N LEU A 384 -4.42 -5.73 18.10
CA LEU A 384 -5.34 -6.06 19.19
C LEU A 384 -6.46 -5.01 19.30
N ILE A 385 -6.13 -3.72 19.26
CA ILE A 385 -7.10 -2.61 19.33
C ILE A 385 -8.12 -2.72 18.20
N VAL A 386 -7.65 -2.90 16.96
CA VAL A 386 -8.50 -3.08 15.79
C VAL A 386 -9.33 -4.36 15.90
N GLY A 387 -8.72 -5.45 16.39
CA GLY A 387 -9.40 -6.73 16.59
C GLY A 387 -10.59 -6.67 17.54
N ILE A 388 -10.49 -5.90 18.61
CA ILE A 388 -11.57 -5.70 19.57
C ILE A 388 -12.52 -4.55 19.20
N GLY A 389 -12.23 -3.79 18.12
CA GLY A 389 -13.07 -2.70 17.63
C GLY A 389 -13.03 -1.41 18.44
N LYS A 390 -12.01 -1.21 19.30
CA LYS A 390 -11.86 -0.03 20.17
C LYS A 390 -10.93 1.02 19.54
N VAL A 391 -11.26 1.44 18.31
CA VAL A 391 -10.39 2.22 17.42
C VAL A 391 -10.53 3.74 17.55
N TYR A 392 -11.39 4.24 18.42
CA TYR A 392 -11.65 5.68 18.53
C TYR A 392 -10.41 6.48 18.92
N LEU A 393 -9.68 6.04 19.95
CA LEU A 393 -8.43 6.68 20.37
C LEU A 393 -7.36 6.57 19.29
N GLU A 394 -7.23 5.39 18.67
CA GLU A 394 -6.32 5.16 17.54
C GLU A 394 -6.57 6.20 16.43
N THR A 395 -7.83 6.39 16.02
CA THR A 395 -8.19 7.35 14.97
C THR A 395 -7.76 8.78 15.31
N ILE A 396 -7.97 9.22 16.54
CA ILE A 396 -7.57 10.57 16.99
C ILE A 396 -6.05 10.73 16.97
N VAL A 397 -5.35 9.79 17.58
CA VAL A 397 -3.88 9.84 17.73
C VAL A 397 -3.20 9.84 16.38
N VAL A 398 -3.69 9.03 15.49
CA VAL A 398 -3.21 8.90 14.12
C VAL A 398 -3.47 10.18 13.30
N PHE A 399 -4.64 10.78 13.43
CA PHE A 399 -4.96 12.04 12.78
C PHE A 399 -4.07 13.20 13.29
N VAL A 400 -3.86 13.29 14.61
CA VAL A 400 -2.95 14.28 15.20
C VAL A 400 -1.51 14.06 14.71
N GLY A 401 -1.02 12.83 14.69
CA GLY A 401 0.33 12.54 14.23
C GLY A 401 0.54 12.84 12.75
N MET A 402 -0.48 12.66 11.91
CA MET A 402 -0.44 13.08 10.51
C MET A 402 -0.22 14.59 10.38
N LEU A 403 -0.91 15.39 11.19
CA LEU A 403 -0.75 16.84 11.18
C LEU A 403 0.60 17.29 11.76
N VAL A 404 1.12 16.59 12.76
CA VAL A 404 2.40 16.90 13.43
C VAL A 404 3.60 16.46 12.58
N HIS A 405 3.46 15.39 11.77
CA HIS A 405 4.59 14.82 11.02
C HIS A 405 5.28 15.86 10.12
N VAL A 406 4.53 16.59 9.30
CA VAL A 406 5.12 17.52 8.32
C VAL A 406 5.87 18.69 9.00
N PRO A 407 5.28 19.44 9.95
CA PRO A 407 6.02 20.48 10.67
C PRO A 407 7.24 19.95 11.42
N LEU A 408 7.12 18.79 12.08
CA LEU A 408 8.23 18.17 12.79
C LEU A 408 9.35 17.73 11.84
N ALA A 409 9.00 17.16 10.69
CA ALA A 409 9.96 16.76 9.66
C ALA A 409 10.72 17.98 9.13
N LEU A 410 10.03 19.06 8.79
CA LEU A 410 10.64 20.31 8.33
C LEU A 410 11.54 20.95 9.40
N GLY A 411 11.13 20.93 10.67
CA GLY A 411 11.94 21.42 11.77
C GLY A 411 13.23 20.62 11.99
N LEU A 412 13.11 19.30 12.05
CA LEU A 412 14.27 18.41 12.24
C LEU A 412 15.20 18.39 11.03
N SER A 413 14.67 18.57 9.82
CA SER A 413 15.47 18.57 8.61
C SER A 413 16.41 19.76 8.50
N GLN A 414 16.14 20.88 9.17
CA GLN A 414 17.06 22.04 9.21
C GLN A 414 18.43 21.69 9.81
N VAL A 415 18.46 20.71 10.75
CA VAL A 415 19.69 20.27 11.40
C VAL A 415 20.22 18.96 10.82
N MET A 416 19.30 18.05 10.45
CA MET A 416 19.63 16.67 10.12
C MET A 416 19.37 16.30 8.64
N GLY A 417 18.91 17.24 7.81
CA GLY A 417 18.58 16.97 6.40
C GLY A 417 17.57 15.83 6.24
N ALA A 418 17.82 14.90 5.31
CA ALA A 418 16.97 13.74 5.04
C ALA A 418 16.69 12.87 6.27
N TYR A 419 17.66 12.74 7.18
CA TYR A 419 17.52 11.95 8.40
C TYR A 419 16.45 12.53 9.33
N GLY A 420 16.33 13.86 9.40
CA GLY A 420 15.31 14.56 10.20
C GLY A 420 13.89 14.17 9.80
N VAL A 421 13.62 13.93 8.51
CA VAL A 421 12.34 13.48 8.00
C VAL A 421 12.00 12.07 8.50
N ILE A 422 12.96 11.15 8.45
CA ILE A 422 12.77 9.76 8.88
C ILE A 422 12.64 9.67 10.41
N ILE A 423 13.42 10.48 11.13
CA ILE A 423 13.31 10.60 12.60
C ILE A 423 11.94 11.13 13.00
N SER A 424 11.40 12.13 12.30
CA SER A 424 10.02 12.62 12.53
C SER A 424 9.00 11.49 12.40
N MET A 425 9.08 10.70 11.31
CA MET A 425 8.21 9.54 11.10
C MET A 425 8.35 8.52 12.25
N THR A 426 9.58 8.28 12.71
CA THR A 426 9.88 7.38 13.83
C THR A 426 9.30 7.87 15.14
N VAL A 427 9.45 9.17 15.45
CA VAL A 427 8.91 9.79 16.68
C VAL A 427 7.39 9.73 16.69
N VAL A 428 6.73 10.09 15.59
CA VAL A 428 5.27 10.00 15.48
C VAL A 428 4.78 8.56 15.67
N THR A 429 5.44 7.61 15.01
CA THR A 429 5.10 6.17 15.16
C THR A 429 5.38 5.66 16.59
N LEU A 430 6.41 6.17 17.25
CA LEU A 430 6.73 5.86 18.65
C LEU A 430 5.61 6.36 19.60
N CYS A 431 5.12 7.57 19.38
CA CYS A 431 3.97 8.08 20.14
C CYS A 431 2.75 7.16 19.97
N TYR A 432 2.46 6.69 18.74
CA TYR A 432 1.40 5.72 18.51
C TYR A 432 1.65 4.41 19.29
N ALA A 433 2.86 3.87 19.20
CA ALA A 433 3.22 2.62 19.85
C ALA A 433 3.06 2.69 21.38
N VAL A 434 3.45 3.82 21.99
CA VAL A 434 3.31 4.06 23.44
C VAL A 434 1.84 4.17 23.84
N ILE A 435 1.04 4.99 23.13
CA ILE A 435 -0.38 5.18 23.43
C ILE A 435 -1.15 3.86 23.27
N PHE A 436 -0.91 3.13 22.18
CA PHE A 436 -1.53 1.81 21.94
C PHE A 436 -1.12 0.79 22.99
N HIS A 437 0.15 0.81 23.42
CA HIS A 437 0.62 -0.04 24.49
C HIS A 437 -0.11 0.22 25.82
N VAL A 438 -0.30 1.49 26.18
CA VAL A 438 -1.04 1.90 27.37
C VAL A 438 -2.52 1.48 27.27
N GLN A 439 -3.16 1.74 26.11
CA GLN A 439 -4.55 1.37 25.86
C GLN A 439 -4.75 -0.14 26.02
N VAL A 440 -3.91 -0.95 25.38
CA VAL A 440 -3.98 -2.41 25.45
C VAL A 440 -3.77 -2.90 26.88
N ASN A 441 -2.83 -2.32 27.64
CA ASN A 441 -2.64 -2.68 29.06
C ASN A 441 -3.90 -2.41 29.88
N LYS A 442 -4.51 -1.23 29.74
CA LYS A 442 -5.76 -0.88 30.45
C LYS A 442 -6.91 -1.84 30.10
N ILE A 443 -7.04 -2.21 28.81
CA ILE A 443 -8.07 -3.15 28.36
C ILE A 443 -7.85 -4.54 28.94
N LEU A 444 -6.62 -5.06 28.86
CA LEU A 444 -6.29 -6.41 29.34
C LEU A 444 -6.35 -6.52 30.88
N THR A 445 -6.14 -5.42 31.60
CA THR A 445 -6.33 -5.36 33.08
C THR A 445 -7.77 -5.01 33.47
N GLN A 446 -8.68 -4.80 32.48
CA GLN A 446 -10.06 -4.42 32.72
C GLN A 446 -10.23 -3.07 33.44
N ASN A 447 -9.22 -2.20 33.35
CA ASN A 447 -9.19 -0.86 33.93
C ASN A 447 -9.33 0.24 32.87
N ALA A 448 -9.84 -0.11 31.68
CA ALA A 448 -10.05 0.86 30.60
C ALA A 448 -11.39 1.58 30.79
N GLU A 449 -11.35 2.91 30.88
CA GLU A 449 -12.52 3.78 31.01
C GLU A 449 -12.48 4.92 30.00
N GLY A 450 -13.63 5.56 29.75
CA GLY A 450 -13.73 6.75 28.91
C GLY A 450 -13.20 6.54 27.49
N ILE A 451 -12.20 7.33 27.08
CA ILE A 451 -11.62 7.31 25.73
C ILE A 451 -10.85 6.00 25.43
N TRP A 452 -10.36 5.30 26.47
CA TRP A 452 -9.56 4.09 26.32
C TRP A 452 -10.34 2.85 25.90
N ILE A 453 -11.68 2.88 26.05
CA ILE A 453 -12.59 1.74 25.76
C ILE A 453 -13.58 2.06 24.63
N LYS A 454 -13.52 3.26 24.03
CA LYS A 454 -14.39 3.67 22.93
C LYS A 454 -13.94 3.15 21.57
#